data_04cff14aad593bd45399f92035ce1c67
#
_entry.id   04cff14aad593bd45399f92035ce1c67
#
_cell.length_a   1.000
_cell.length_b   1.000
_cell.length_c   1.000
_cell.angle_alpha   90.00
_cell.angle_beta   90.00
_cell.angle_gamma   90.00
#
_symmetry.space_group_name_H-M   'P 1'
#
loop_
_entity.id
_entity.type
_entity.pdbx_description
1 polymer ?
#
loop_
_entity_poly.entity_id
_entity_poly.type
_entity_poly.pdbx_seq_one_letter_code
_entity_poly.pdbx_strand_id
1 'polypeptide(L)'
;MPKRTDIHKILVIGSGPIVIGQAAEFDYAGTQACLALREEGYEVVLCNSNPATIMTDTAVADKVYMEPLTLEYMAKIVRYERPDAILPSMGGQTGLNLAVQLERKGVLRECRVKLLGTRSGSIEQAEDRELFKELCERLGEPVLPSGVCQSVEEGVRAAKTIGYPGVLRPAFTLGGTGGGFAD
;
A
#
# COMPACT_ATOMS: atom_id res chain seq x y z
N MET A 1 -15.09 -16.31 10.19
CA MET A 1 -16.03 -15.20 10.48
C MET A 1 -17.15 -15.28 9.47
N PRO A 2 -18.39 -14.88 9.81
CA PRO A 2 -19.46 -14.91 8.83
C PRO A 2 -19.19 -13.89 7.70
N LYS A 3 -19.68 -14.20 6.48
CA LYS A 3 -19.63 -13.32 5.33
C LYS A 3 -20.24 -11.94 5.67
N ARG A 4 -19.65 -10.87 5.19
CA ARG A 4 -20.20 -9.52 5.30
C ARG A 4 -21.33 -9.34 4.29
N THR A 5 -22.53 -9.12 4.79
CA THR A 5 -23.73 -8.94 3.97
C THR A 5 -23.96 -7.48 3.54
N ASP A 6 -23.17 -6.55 4.07
CA ASP A 6 -23.20 -5.12 3.75
C ASP A 6 -22.24 -4.73 2.59
N ILE A 7 -21.60 -5.73 1.97
CA ILE A 7 -20.69 -5.59 0.83
C ILE A 7 -21.13 -6.55 -0.26
N HIS A 8 -21.22 -6.07 -1.50
CA HIS A 8 -21.59 -6.86 -2.68
C HIS A 8 -20.52 -6.79 -3.76
N LYS A 9 -19.95 -5.60 -3.99
CA LYS A 9 -18.93 -5.36 -5.01
C LYS A 9 -17.62 -4.89 -4.36
N ILE A 10 -16.50 -5.55 -4.74
CA ILE A 10 -15.16 -5.26 -4.22
C ILE A 10 -14.22 -4.93 -5.37
N LEU A 11 -13.53 -3.80 -5.26
CA LEU A 11 -12.42 -3.44 -6.16
C LEU A 11 -11.10 -3.91 -5.55
N VAL A 12 -10.41 -4.78 -6.26
CA VAL A 12 -9.05 -5.25 -5.91
C VAL A 12 -8.05 -4.43 -6.71
N ILE A 13 -7.05 -3.87 -6.03
CA ILE A 13 -5.95 -3.15 -6.67
C ILE A 13 -4.77 -4.11 -6.79
N GLY A 14 -4.29 -4.32 -8.02
CA GLY A 14 -3.11 -5.12 -8.30
C GLY A 14 -1.81 -4.36 -8.06
N SER A 15 -0.68 -5.05 -8.22
CA SER A 15 0.66 -4.53 -7.94
C SER A 15 1.30 -3.75 -9.09
N GLY A 16 0.68 -3.79 -10.28
CA GLY A 16 1.31 -3.26 -11.48
C GLY A 16 2.39 -4.20 -12.06
N PRO A 17 3.33 -3.67 -12.83
CA PRO A 17 4.46 -4.45 -13.33
C PRO A 17 5.30 -5.01 -12.20
N ILE A 18 5.80 -6.25 -12.37
CA ILE A 18 6.73 -6.86 -11.42
C ILE A 18 8.04 -6.09 -11.47
N VAL A 19 8.45 -5.55 -10.34
CA VAL A 19 9.75 -4.88 -10.17
C VAL A 19 10.65 -5.82 -9.40
N ILE A 20 11.91 -5.97 -9.84
CA ILE A 20 12.93 -6.79 -9.14
C ILE A 20 13.06 -6.29 -7.69
N GLY A 21 12.90 -7.18 -6.72
CA GLY A 21 12.91 -6.85 -5.29
C GLY A 21 11.53 -6.50 -4.70
N GLN A 22 10.50 -6.34 -5.54
CA GLN A 22 9.10 -6.40 -5.13
C GLN A 22 8.54 -7.77 -5.51
N ALA A 23 7.86 -8.34 -4.60
CA ALA A 23 7.44 -9.71 -4.59
C ALA A 23 6.62 -10.14 -5.82
N ALA A 24 7.12 -11.10 -6.57
CA ALA A 24 6.36 -11.81 -7.59
C ALA A 24 5.13 -12.54 -7.00
N GLU A 25 5.12 -12.78 -5.70
CA GLU A 25 4.00 -13.36 -4.96
C GLU A 25 2.72 -12.52 -5.01
N PHE A 26 2.76 -11.23 -5.33
CA PHE A 26 1.57 -10.40 -5.45
C PHE A 26 0.66 -10.86 -6.61
N ASP A 27 1.21 -11.42 -7.69
CA ASP A 27 0.39 -12.00 -8.76
C ASP A 27 -0.44 -13.16 -8.25
N TYR A 28 0.19 -14.07 -7.51
CA TYR A 28 -0.50 -15.22 -6.93
C TYR A 28 -1.47 -14.78 -5.83
N ALA A 29 -1.03 -13.95 -4.89
CA ALA A 29 -1.86 -13.48 -3.79
C ALA A 29 -3.10 -12.71 -4.28
N GLY A 30 -2.94 -11.84 -5.27
CA GLY A 30 -4.05 -11.10 -5.87
C GLY A 30 -5.03 -11.99 -6.62
N THR A 31 -4.52 -12.98 -7.38
CA THR A 31 -5.34 -13.97 -8.05
C THR A 31 -6.16 -14.78 -7.05
N GLN A 32 -5.52 -15.31 -5.99
CA GLN A 32 -6.20 -16.07 -4.97
C GLN A 32 -7.23 -15.26 -4.21
N ALA A 33 -6.93 -13.99 -3.94
CA ALA A 33 -7.90 -13.08 -3.31
C ALA A 33 -9.14 -12.86 -4.18
N CYS A 34 -8.97 -12.64 -5.48
CA CYS A 34 -10.11 -12.51 -6.41
C CYS A 34 -10.95 -13.77 -6.46
N LEU A 35 -10.31 -14.94 -6.59
CA LEU A 35 -11.02 -16.23 -6.63
C LEU A 35 -11.79 -16.50 -5.32
N ALA A 36 -11.15 -16.30 -4.17
CA ALA A 36 -11.77 -16.46 -2.86
C ALA A 36 -12.96 -15.52 -2.65
N LEU A 37 -12.85 -14.26 -3.07
CA LEU A 37 -13.94 -13.29 -2.98
C LEU A 37 -15.12 -13.70 -3.87
N ARG A 38 -14.86 -14.20 -5.09
CA ARG A 38 -15.91 -14.71 -5.98
C ARG A 38 -16.57 -15.98 -5.43
N GLU A 39 -15.79 -16.89 -4.85
CA GLU A 39 -16.30 -18.09 -4.19
C GLU A 39 -17.24 -17.74 -3.03
N GLU A 40 -16.93 -16.67 -2.29
CA GLU A 40 -17.80 -16.09 -1.27
C GLU A 40 -19.03 -15.35 -1.85
N GLY A 41 -19.12 -15.21 -3.18
CA GLY A 41 -20.25 -14.60 -3.90
C GLY A 41 -20.23 -13.08 -3.89
N TYR A 42 -19.03 -12.45 -3.87
CA TYR A 42 -18.88 -11.02 -4.15
C TYR A 42 -18.68 -10.80 -5.66
N GLU A 43 -19.17 -9.68 -6.18
CA GLU A 43 -18.76 -9.16 -7.48
C GLU A 43 -17.35 -8.56 -7.36
N VAL A 44 -16.40 -9.06 -8.14
CA VAL A 44 -14.99 -8.66 -8.06
C VAL A 44 -14.60 -7.85 -9.29
N VAL A 45 -14.19 -6.61 -9.07
CA VAL A 45 -13.56 -5.75 -10.06
C VAL A 45 -12.06 -5.71 -9.76
N LEU A 46 -11.23 -5.98 -10.75
CA LEU A 46 -9.78 -5.91 -10.62
C LEU A 46 -9.23 -4.76 -11.46
N CYS A 47 -8.30 -4.00 -10.91
CA CYS A 47 -7.49 -3.06 -11.68
C CYS A 47 -6.00 -3.42 -11.54
N ASN A 48 -5.35 -3.69 -12.68
CA ASN A 48 -3.91 -3.93 -12.75
C ASN A 48 -3.36 -3.45 -14.09
N SER A 49 -2.18 -2.83 -14.09
CA SER A 49 -1.56 -2.30 -15.31
C SER A 49 -0.68 -3.31 -16.05
N ASN A 50 -0.46 -4.50 -15.49
CA ASN A 50 0.37 -5.54 -16.10
C ASN A 50 -0.50 -6.52 -16.93
N PRO A 51 -0.39 -6.54 -18.26
CA PRO A 51 -1.13 -7.49 -19.08
C PRO A 51 -0.53 -8.91 -19.09
N ALA A 52 0.69 -9.07 -18.58
CA ALA A 52 1.43 -10.35 -18.59
C ALA A 52 1.29 -11.14 -17.27
N THR A 53 0.32 -10.82 -16.45
CA THR A 53 0.06 -11.52 -15.18
C THR A 53 -1.17 -12.41 -15.28
N ILE A 54 -1.17 -13.54 -14.55
CA ILE A 54 -2.34 -14.41 -14.40
C ILE A 54 -3.53 -13.68 -13.75
N MET A 55 -3.24 -12.65 -12.95
CA MET A 55 -4.25 -11.84 -12.26
C MET A 55 -5.21 -11.14 -13.24
N THR A 56 -4.74 -10.73 -14.42
CA THR A 56 -5.55 -10.06 -15.43
C THR A 56 -6.28 -11.00 -16.38
N ASP A 57 -6.22 -12.30 -16.14
CA ASP A 57 -7.07 -13.26 -16.86
C ASP A 57 -8.56 -12.97 -16.54
N THR A 58 -9.39 -12.98 -17.59
CA THR A 58 -10.83 -12.70 -17.48
C THR A 58 -11.59 -13.74 -16.64
N ALA A 59 -11.00 -14.91 -16.39
CA ALA A 59 -11.57 -15.91 -15.50
C ALA A 59 -11.38 -15.59 -14.00
N VAL A 60 -10.46 -14.68 -13.66
CA VAL A 60 -10.08 -14.38 -12.27
C VAL A 60 -11.05 -13.42 -11.59
N ALA A 61 -11.53 -12.41 -12.29
CA ALA A 61 -12.46 -11.42 -11.76
C ALA A 61 -13.66 -11.24 -12.70
N ASP A 62 -14.76 -10.69 -12.19
CA ASP A 62 -15.96 -10.44 -13.01
C ASP A 62 -15.72 -9.29 -14.00
N LYS A 63 -14.82 -8.37 -13.63
CA LYS A 63 -14.38 -7.27 -14.50
C LYS A 63 -12.92 -6.95 -14.26
N VAL A 64 -12.16 -6.78 -15.34
CA VAL A 64 -10.73 -6.47 -15.31
C VAL A 64 -10.47 -5.15 -16.03
N TYR A 65 -9.81 -4.23 -15.33
CA TYR A 65 -9.28 -2.98 -15.87
C TYR A 65 -7.77 -3.10 -16.04
N MET A 66 -7.30 -3.09 -17.28
CA MET A 66 -5.87 -2.98 -17.59
C MET A 66 -5.49 -1.51 -17.78
N GLU A 67 -5.50 -0.77 -16.69
CA GLU A 67 -5.30 0.68 -16.67
C GLU A 67 -4.10 1.05 -15.78
N PRO A 68 -3.49 2.22 -16.02
CA PRO A 68 -2.42 2.71 -15.17
C PRO A 68 -2.85 2.81 -13.71
N LEU A 69 -2.04 2.29 -12.81
CA LEU A 69 -2.25 2.38 -11.35
C LEU A 69 -1.87 3.76 -10.83
N THR A 70 -2.61 4.77 -11.26
CA THR A 70 -2.47 6.16 -10.81
C THR A 70 -3.73 6.63 -10.10
N LEU A 71 -3.59 7.66 -9.26
CA LEU A 71 -4.72 8.24 -8.55
C LEU A 71 -5.86 8.67 -9.49
N GLU A 72 -5.52 9.24 -10.65
CA GLU A 72 -6.51 9.71 -11.61
C GLU A 72 -7.36 8.57 -12.17
N TYR A 73 -6.71 7.51 -12.67
CA TYR A 73 -7.41 6.35 -13.23
C TYR A 73 -8.20 5.61 -12.15
N MET A 74 -7.59 5.38 -11.00
CA MET A 74 -8.29 4.72 -9.88
C MET A 74 -9.50 5.51 -9.42
N ALA A 75 -9.42 6.84 -9.33
CA ALA A 75 -10.56 7.67 -8.96
C ALA A 75 -11.69 7.61 -10.01
N LYS A 76 -11.36 7.54 -11.31
CA LYS A 76 -12.34 7.34 -12.39
C LYS A 76 -13.03 5.97 -12.25
N ILE A 77 -12.25 4.90 -12.04
CA ILE A 77 -12.79 3.54 -11.89
C ILE A 77 -13.69 3.47 -10.67
N VAL A 78 -13.27 4.01 -9.52
CA VAL A 78 -14.07 4.03 -8.28
C VAL A 78 -15.41 4.77 -8.48
N ARG A 79 -15.39 5.92 -9.17
CA ARG A 79 -16.60 6.69 -9.48
C ARG A 79 -17.52 5.98 -10.44
N TYR A 80 -16.96 5.25 -11.39
CA TYR A 80 -17.73 4.52 -12.40
C TYR A 80 -18.32 3.22 -11.85
N GLU A 81 -17.49 2.39 -11.20
CA GLU A 81 -17.89 1.08 -10.70
C GLU A 81 -18.70 1.16 -9.39
N ARG A 82 -18.50 2.22 -8.60
CA ARG A 82 -19.15 2.39 -7.30
C ARG A 82 -19.03 1.13 -6.42
N PRO A 83 -17.84 0.58 -6.21
CA PRO A 83 -17.71 -0.60 -5.35
C PRO A 83 -18.09 -0.25 -3.91
N ASP A 84 -18.57 -1.23 -3.15
CA ASP A 84 -18.84 -1.05 -1.72
C ASP A 84 -17.53 -0.96 -0.92
N ALA A 85 -16.49 -1.64 -1.44
CA ALA A 85 -15.20 -1.70 -0.77
C ALA A 85 -14.03 -1.82 -1.75
N ILE A 86 -12.83 -1.44 -1.27
CA ILE A 86 -11.55 -1.62 -1.96
C ILE A 86 -10.65 -2.50 -1.11
N LEU A 87 -10.00 -3.48 -1.76
CA LEU A 87 -8.95 -4.32 -1.20
C LEU A 87 -7.59 -3.91 -1.80
N PRO A 88 -6.81 -3.05 -1.13
CA PRO A 88 -5.57 -2.53 -1.68
C PRO A 88 -4.34 -3.39 -1.37
N SER A 89 -4.39 -4.21 -0.32
CA SER A 89 -3.23 -4.95 0.21
C SER A 89 -2.63 -5.97 -0.78
N MET A 90 -3.42 -6.42 -1.75
CA MET A 90 -2.97 -7.34 -2.79
C MET A 90 -2.11 -6.66 -3.87
N GLY A 91 -2.05 -5.35 -3.87
CA GLY A 91 -1.22 -4.54 -4.78
C GLY A 91 0.11 -4.10 -4.19
N GLY A 92 0.52 -4.63 -3.03
CA GLY A 92 1.73 -4.22 -2.34
C GLY A 92 1.74 -2.71 -2.06
N GLN A 93 2.94 -2.13 -2.08
CA GLN A 93 3.13 -0.70 -1.80
C GLN A 93 2.35 0.20 -2.76
N THR A 94 2.25 -0.18 -4.03
CA THR A 94 1.48 0.57 -5.04
C THR A 94 0.00 0.65 -4.64
N GLY A 95 -0.60 -0.48 -4.28
CA GLY A 95 -2.00 -0.53 -3.85
C GLY A 95 -2.26 0.24 -2.56
N LEU A 96 -1.38 0.11 -1.57
CA LEU A 96 -1.48 0.80 -0.28
C LEU A 96 -1.36 2.32 -0.46
N ASN A 97 -0.39 2.80 -1.24
CA ASN A 97 -0.22 4.22 -1.53
C ASN A 97 -1.43 4.81 -2.26
N LEU A 98 -1.99 4.09 -3.22
CA LEU A 98 -3.20 4.51 -3.92
C LEU A 98 -4.41 4.60 -3.00
N ALA A 99 -4.57 3.65 -2.07
CA ALA A 99 -5.65 3.68 -1.09
C ALA A 99 -5.58 4.93 -0.21
N VAL A 100 -4.40 5.25 0.32
CA VAL A 100 -4.16 6.46 1.12
C VAL A 100 -4.44 7.72 0.30
N GLN A 101 -3.97 7.78 -0.95
CA GLN A 101 -4.23 8.92 -1.83
C GLN A 101 -5.72 9.11 -2.15
N LEU A 102 -6.45 8.03 -2.45
CA LEU A 102 -7.90 8.07 -2.70
C LEU A 102 -8.68 8.57 -1.47
N GLU A 103 -8.27 8.15 -0.27
CA GLU A 103 -8.89 8.61 0.97
C GLU A 103 -8.58 10.07 1.25
N ARG A 104 -7.32 10.50 1.16
CA ARG A 104 -6.90 11.90 1.35
C ARG A 104 -7.59 12.85 0.35
N LYS A 105 -7.82 12.41 -0.88
CA LYS A 105 -8.57 13.16 -1.90
C LYS A 105 -10.08 13.12 -1.71
N GLY A 106 -10.57 12.38 -0.72
CA GLY A 106 -11.99 12.29 -0.41
C GLY A 106 -12.82 11.42 -1.37
N VAL A 107 -12.18 10.73 -2.32
CA VAL A 107 -12.87 9.89 -3.32
C VAL A 107 -13.62 8.75 -2.65
N LEU A 108 -13.01 8.11 -1.64
CA LEU A 108 -13.65 7.01 -0.92
C LEU A 108 -14.90 7.48 -0.18
N ARG A 109 -14.83 8.64 0.46
CA ARG A 109 -15.98 9.26 1.15
C ARG A 109 -17.07 9.69 0.16
N GLU A 110 -16.70 10.34 -0.95
CA GLU A 110 -17.60 10.75 -2.03
C GLU A 110 -18.41 9.55 -2.56
N CYS A 111 -17.74 8.43 -2.78
CA CYS A 111 -18.35 7.21 -3.33
C CYS A 111 -18.89 6.25 -2.25
N ARG A 112 -18.73 6.54 -0.96
CA ARG A 112 -19.09 5.69 0.19
C ARG A 112 -18.39 4.33 0.18
N VAL A 113 -17.16 4.30 -0.29
CA VAL A 113 -16.35 3.09 -0.42
C VAL A 113 -15.56 2.84 0.86
N LYS A 114 -15.55 1.60 1.34
CA LYS A 114 -14.80 1.17 2.54
C LYS A 114 -13.45 0.59 2.15
N LEU A 115 -12.42 0.86 2.95
CA LEU A 115 -11.16 0.11 2.85
C LEU A 115 -11.30 -1.22 3.59
N LEU A 116 -10.92 -2.32 2.92
CA LEU A 116 -10.80 -3.64 3.53
C LEU A 116 -9.35 -3.90 3.96
N GLY A 117 -9.21 -4.64 5.04
CA GLY A 117 -7.91 -4.92 5.64
C GLY A 117 -7.45 -3.77 6.53
N THR A 118 -6.35 -3.12 6.18
CA THR A 118 -5.70 -2.10 7.01
C THR A 118 -6.28 -0.71 6.73
N ARG A 119 -6.55 0.05 7.78
CA ARG A 119 -7.00 1.45 7.68
C ARG A 119 -5.85 2.34 7.20
N SER A 120 -6.17 3.42 6.49
CA SER A 120 -5.16 4.37 5.98
C SER A 120 -4.24 4.93 7.06
N GLY A 121 -4.77 5.32 8.21
CA GLY A 121 -3.95 5.80 9.32
C GLY A 121 -2.96 4.75 9.85
N SER A 122 -3.32 3.46 9.83
CA SER A 122 -2.40 2.38 10.20
C SER A 122 -1.36 2.12 9.11
N ILE A 123 -1.74 2.30 7.83
CA ILE A 123 -0.79 2.23 6.72
C ILE A 123 0.24 3.35 6.86
N GLU A 124 -0.20 4.58 7.09
CA GLU A 124 0.68 5.73 7.28
C GLU A 124 1.62 5.55 8.47
N GLN A 125 1.10 5.08 9.61
CA GLN A 125 1.94 4.79 10.79
C GLN A 125 2.99 3.71 10.53
N ALA A 126 2.68 2.69 9.72
CA ALA A 126 3.61 1.61 9.41
C ALA A 126 4.68 2.02 8.39
N GLU A 127 4.31 2.88 7.42
CA GLU A 127 5.17 3.28 6.32
C GLU A 127 6.09 4.46 6.66
N ASP A 128 5.60 5.40 7.47
CA ASP A 128 6.39 6.55 7.91
C ASP A 128 7.25 6.15 9.11
N ARG A 129 8.57 6.29 8.97
CA ARG A 129 9.53 5.86 9.98
C ARG A 129 9.45 6.66 11.27
N GLU A 130 9.12 7.95 11.18
CA GLU A 130 8.96 8.82 12.34
C GLU A 130 7.70 8.43 13.11
N LEU A 131 6.57 8.30 12.41
CA LEU A 131 5.31 7.86 13.02
C LEU A 131 5.42 6.45 13.61
N PHE A 132 6.16 5.54 12.94
CA PHE A 132 6.38 4.19 13.46
C PHE A 132 7.26 4.19 14.72
N LYS A 133 8.31 5.01 14.75
CA LYS A 133 9.14 5.20 15.93
C LYS A 133 8.32 5.73 17.12
N GLU A 134 7.53 6.79 16.89
CA GLU A 134 6.63 7.35 17.92
C GLU A 134 5.63 6.31 18.44
N LEU A 135 5.12 5.46 17.54
CA LEU A 135 4.23 4.36 17.91
C LEU A 135 4.94 3.37 18.83
N CYS A 136 6.16 2.94 18.50
CA CYS A 136 6.96 2.03 19.32
C CYS A 136 7.27 2.64 20.69
N GLU A 137 7.71 3.89 20.74
CA GLU A 137 7.98 4.60 21.99
C GLU A 137 6.74 4.68 22.88
N ARG A 138 5.59 5.00 22.30
CA ARG A 138 4.31 5.05 23.02
C ARG A 138 3.88 3.69 23.60
N LEU A 139 4.24 2.60 22.90
CA LEU A 139 3.95 1.23 23.36
C LEU A 139 5.00 0.70 24.33
N GLY A 140 6.09 1.44 24.56
CA GLY A 140 7.19 1.01 25.42
C GLY A 140 8.13 -0.01 24.73
N GLU A 141 8.06 -0.12 23.40
CA GLU A 141 8.94 -0.99 22.64
C GLU A 141 10.30 -0.33 22.39
N PRO A 142 11.40 -1.10 22.41
CA PRO A 142 12.73 -0.57 22.23
C PRO A 142 12.93 -0.06 20.80
N VAL A 143 13.45 1.16 20.67
CA VAL A 143 13.83 1.76 19.38
C VAL A 143 15.29 2.15 19.40
N LEU A 144 15.94 2.07 18.23
CA LEU A 144 17.31 2.54 18.08
C LEU A 144 17.35 4.08 18.17
N PRO A 145 18.39 4.65 18.80
CA PRO A 145 18.62 6.08 18.76
C PRO A 145 18.65 6.56 17.30
N SER A 146 17.79 7.49 16.97
CA SER A 146 17.65 7.97 15.58
C SER A 146 17.14 9.40 15.57
N GLY A 147 17.45 10.15 14.50
CA GLY A 147 16.98 11.50 14.25
C GLY A 147 16.58 11.67 12.79
N VAL A 148 15.55 12.47 12.53
CA VAL A 148 15.16 12.91 11.19
C VAL A 148 15.92 14.19 10.88
N CYS A 149 16.52 14.28 9.70
CA CYS A 149 17.34 15.38 9.24
C CYS A 149 16.91 15.82 7.85
N GLN A 150 16.77 17.12 7.64
CA GLN A 150 16.42 17.71 6.35
C GLN A 150 17.58 18.50 5.72
N SER A 151 18.68 18.63 6.45
CA SER A 151 19.91 19.27 5.98
C SER A 151 21.15 18.51 6.43
N VAL A 152 22.29 18.77 5.78
CA VAL A 152 23.59 18.19 6.16
C VAL A 152 23.99 18.61 7.58
N GLU A 153 23.75 19.86 7.93
CA GLU A 153 24.10 20.42 9.26
C GLU A 153 23.28 19.72 10.37
N GLU A 154 22.00 19.42 10.12
CA GLU A 154 21.19 18.66 11.04
C GLU A 154 21.67 17.21 11.17
N GLY A 155 22.07 16.59 10.04
CA GLY A 155 22.64 15.25 10.02
C GLY A 155 23.92 15.16 10.86
N VAL A 156 24.82 16.11 10.71
CA VAL A 156 26.06 16.19 11.51
C VAL A 156 25.76 16.38 13.01
N ARG A 157 24.78 17.21 13.36
CA ARG A 157 24.38 17.38 14.76
C ARG A 157 23.78 16.11 15.34
N ALA A 158 22.88 15.44 14.59
CA ALA A 158 22.28 14.19 15.00
C ALA A 158 23.34 13.09 15.19
N ALA A 159 24.28 12.95 14.26
CA ALA A 159 25.36 11.98 14.36
C ALA A 159 26.26 12.20 15.60
N LYS A 160 26.56 13.45 15.94
CA LYS A 160 27.31 13.78 17.19
C LYS A 160 26.56 13.38 18.45
N THR A 161 25.23 13.41 18.43
CA THR A 161 24.38 13.03 19.58
C THR A 161 24.19 11.53 19.67
N ILE A 162 23.98 10.86 18.53
CA ILE A 162 23.71 9.43 18.44
C ILE A 162 25.00 8.63 18.60
N GLY A 163 26.10 9.13 18.04
CA GLY A 163 27.40 8.45 17.99
C GLY A 163 27.64 7.74 16.65
N TYR A 164 28.87 7.22 16.50
CA TYR A 164 29.33 6.47 15.35
C TYR A 164 29.63 5.00 15.74
N PRO A 165 29.55 4.01 14.83
CA PRO A 165 29.08 4.19 13.44
C PRO A 165 27.58 4.44 13.36
N GLY A 166 27.17 5.25 12.37
CA GLY A 166 25.78 5.59 12.13
C GLY A 166 25.30 5.11 10.75
N VAL A 167 23.99 4.88 10.62
CA VAL A 167 23.36 4.52 9.35
C VAL A 167 22.54 5.70 8.84
N LEU A 168 22.85 6.14 7.63
CA LEU A 168 22.07 7.13 6.89
C LEU A 168 21.03 6.40 6.03
N ARG A 169 19.78 6.76 6.16
CA ARG A 169 18.71 6.12 5.40
C ARG A 169 17.72 7.16 4.88
N PRO A 170 17.60 7.33 3.54
CA PRO A 170 16.59 8.24 2.97
C PRO A 170 15.17 7.80 3.35
N ALA A 171 14.27 8.76 3.46
CA ALA A 171 12.84 8.48 3.61
C ALA A 171 12.30 7.79 2.34
N PHE A 172 11.31 6.92 2.52
CA PHE A 172 10.55 6.29 1.42
C PHE A 172 11.37 5.47 0.42
N THR A 173 12.53 4.94 0.79
CA THR A 173 13.33 4.07 -0.06
C THR A 173 13.14 2.60 0.30
N LEU A 174 13.03 1.75 -0.73
CA LEU A 174 13.05 0.30 -0.60
C LEU A 174 14.51 -0.20 -0.61
N GLY A 175 14.84 -1.06 0.35
CA GLY A 175 16.19 -1.63 0.46
C GLY A 175 17.25 -0.60 0.84
N GLY A 176 18.48 -0.83 0.38
CA GLY A 176 19.66 0.00 0.68
C GLY A 176 19.89 1.17 -0.28
N THR A 177 18.98 1.44 -1.21
CA THR A 177 19.17 2.47 -2.24
C THR A 177 19.27 3.87 -1.61
N GLY A 178 20.37 4.57 -1.92
CA GLY A 178 20.64 5.94 -1.44
C GLY A 178 21.00 6.02 0.05
N GLY A 179 21.10 4.90 0.76
CA GLY A 179 21.61 4.84 2.12
C GLY A 179 23.12 4.71 2.18
N GLY A 180 23.69 4.92 3.38
CA GLY A 180 25.12 4.79 3.62
C GLY A 180 25.44 4.59 5.09
N PHE A 181 26.71 4.28 5.35
CA PHE A 181 27.27 4.24 6.69
C PHE A 181 28.16 5.47 6.90
N ALA A 182 28.17 5.98 8.10
CA ALA A 182 29.06 7.03 8.57
C ALA A 182 29.86 6.46 9.75
N ASP A 183 31.18 6.41 9.60
CA ASP A 183 32.15 5.94 10.60
C ASP A 183 32.81 7.09 11.32
#